data_2662119090867f3617c44c04bf3d7084
#
_entry.id   2662119090867f3617c44c04bf3d7084
#
_cell.length_a   1.000
_cell.length_b   1.000
_cell.length_c   1.000
_cell.angle_alpha   90.00
_cell.angle_beta   90.00
_cell.angle_gamma   90.00
#
_symmetry.space_group_name_H-M   'P 1'
#
loop_
_entity.id
_entity.type
_entity.pdbx_description
1 polymer ?
#
loop_
_entity_poly.entity_id
_entity_poly.type
_entity_poly.pdbx_seq_one_letter_code
_entity_poly.pdbx_strand_id
1 'polypeptide(L)'
;INGHHIGLHENGVMAVGFDLTPYIKYGQENVIALRIDNDWNYKERATGTKYQWSNKNFNANYGGIPKNVWLHVTDRLYQTLPLYSNLKTTGVYVYAEDIRVKSQKAVIHAESEIKNEYNRDKQVSYQVELIDRDGTSVKTFGEIQAVVKPGETITLKAASEVDNLHFWSWGYGYLYTVKTSLWVDGRKVDEVATRTGFRKTRFGKGMIWLNDRVIQMKGFAQRTSNEWPGVGMSVPAWLSDYSNHLMVEGNANLVRWMHVTPWKQDIESCDRVGLIQAMQAGDAEKDCEGRQWEQRTELMRDAIIYNRNNPSILFYDCGNESISREHMI
;
A
#
# COMPACT_ATOMS: atom_id res chain seq x y z
N ILE A 1 -13.96 5.33 -21.04
CA ILE A 1 -15.26 4.74 -20.77
C ILE A 1 -16.31 5.35 -21.68
N ASN A 2 -17.19 4.55 -22.29
CA ASN A 2 -18.30 5.01 -23.14
C ASN A 2 -17.88 6.00 -24.26
N GLY A 3 -16.68 5.84 -24.81
CA GLY A 3 -16.10 6.73 -25.81
C GLY A 3 -15.36 7.97 -25.25
N HIS A 4 -15.39 8.19 -23.95
CA HIS A 4 -14.65 9.31 -23.32
C HIS A 4 -13.27 8.86 -22.82
N HIS A 5 -12.24 9.68 -23.09
CA HIS A 5 -10.92 9.51 -22.49
C HIS A 5 -10.95 10.02 -21.04
N ILE A 6 -10.56 9.19 -20.07
CA ILE A 6 -10.65 9.53 -18.64
C ILE A 6 -9.30 9.74 -17.97
N GLY A 7 -8.23 9.27 -18.55
CA GLY A 7 -6.90 9.50 -17.98
C GLY A 7 -5.80 8.66 -18.60
N LEU A 8 -4.59 8.94 -18.13
CA LEU A 8 -3.36 8.26 -18.46
C LEU A 8 -2.62 7.93 -17.17
N HIS A 9 -2.06 6.75 -17.08
CA HIS A 9 -1.14 6.34 -16.03
C HIS A 9 0.18 5.86 -16.63
N GLU A 10 1.29 6.34 -16.11
CA GLU A 10 2.62 6.14 -16.70
C GLU A 10 3.63 5.74 -15.64
N ASN A 11 3.67 4.53 -15.19
CA ASN A 11 4.85 3.97 -14.50
C ASN A 11 4.91 2.44 -14.56
N GLY A 12 3.77 1.79 -14.80
CA GLY A 12 3.66 0.36 -15.03
C GLY A 12 3.85 -0.56 -13.80
N VAL A 13 4.14 -0.02 -12.62
CA VAL A 13 4.46 -0.83 -11.43
C VAL A 13 3.60 -0.54 -10.20
N MET A 14 2.78 0.52 -10.25
CA MET A 14 1.86 0.87 -9.16
C MET A 14 0.40 0.69 -9.55
N ALA A 15 -0.44 0.51 -8.53
CA ALA A 15 -1.88 0.55 -8.69
C ALA A 15 -2.34 1.90 -9.26
N VAL A 16 -3.37 1.87 -10.10
CA VAL A 16 -3.96 3.02 -10.76
C VAL A 16 -5.46 3.05 -10.54
N GLY A 17 -6.03 4.23 -10.40
CA GLY A 17 -7.48 4.41 -10.28
C GLY A 17 -7.95 5.68 -10.98
N PHE A 18 -9.19 5.62 -11.46
CA PHE A 18 -9.87 6.75 -12.11
C PHE A 18 -11.28 6.88 -11.61
N ASP A 19 -11.75 8.11 -11.44
CA ASP A 19 -13.16 8.39 -11.16
C ASP A 19 -13.97 8.22 -12.45
N LEU A 20 -14.90 7.28 -12.41
CA LEU A 20 -15.79 6.97 -13.53
C LEU A 20 -17.14 7.67 -13.42
N THR A 21 -17.46 8.26 -12.27
CA THR A 21 -18.77 8.81 -11.93
C THR A 21 -19.35 9.73 -13.02
N PRO A 22 -18.56 10.67 -13.63
CA PRO A 22 -19.09 11.57 -14.65
C PRO A 22 -19.49 10.89 -15.96
N TYR A 23 -19.07 9.65 -16.18
CA TYR A 23 -19.18 8.95 -17.47
C TYR A 23 -20.07 7.71 -17.41
N ILE A 24 -20.51 7.31 -16.22
CA ILE A 24 -21.34 6.11 -16.01
C ILE A 24 -22.78 6.37 -16.50
N LYS A 25 -23.29 5.41 -17.26
CA LYS A 25 -24.69 5.32 -17.66
C LYS A 25 -25.40 4.37 -16.70
N TYR A 26 -26.16 4.91 -15.77
CA TYR A 26 -26.87 4.11 -14.76
C TYR A 26 -27.95 3.25 -15.40
N GLY A 27 -28.06 1.98 -14.96
CA GLY A 27 -29.05 1.04 -15.47
C GLY A 27 -28.81 0.56 -16.91
N GLN A 28 -27.63 0.83 -17.45
CA GLN A 28 -27.24 0.45 -18.82
C GLN A 28 -25.89 -0.25 -18.86
N GLU A 29 -25.56 -0.82 -19.96
CA GLU A 29 -24.21 -1.33 -20.26
C GLU A 29 -23.21 -0.19 -20.35
N ASN A 30 -22.05 -0.37 -19.73
CA ASN A 30 -20.93 0.56 -19.76
C ASN A 30 -19.69 -0.16 -20.31
N VAL A 31 -19.05 0.43 -21.31
CA VAL A 31 -17.88 -0.14 -21.97
C VAL A 31 -16.63 0.58 -21.53
N ILE A 32 -15.66 -0.15 -20.97
CA ILE A 32 -14.33 0.33 -20.62
C ILE A 32 -13.33 -0.19 -21.65
N ALA A 33 -12.58 0.70 -22.28
CA ALA A 33 -11.50 0.36 -23.18
C ALA A 33 -10.18 0.87 -22.59
N LEU A 34 -9.18 -0.01 -22.55
CA LEU A 34 -7.82 0.32 -22.08
C LEU A 34 -6.84 0.11 -23.24
N ARG A 35 -6.01 1.12 -23.47
CA ARG A 35 -4.82 1.00 -24.32
C ARG A 35 -3.61 0.83 -23.40
N ILE A 36 -2.90 -0.29 -23.58
CA ILE A 36 -1.70 -0.60 -22.81
C ILE A 36 -0.51 -0.51 -23.73
N ASP A 37 0.52 0.19 -23.29
CA ASP A 37 1.79 0.31 -23.97
C ASP A 37 2.88 -0.20 -23.03
N ASN A 38 3.52 -1.30 -23.38
CA ASN A 38 4.59 -1.94 -22.60
C ASN A 38 5.95 -1.88 -23.30
N ASP A 39 6.14 -0.91 -24.21
CA ASP A 39 7.43 -0.73 -24.85
C ASP A 39 8.50 -0.40 -23.81
N TRP A 40 9.59 -1.17 -23.83
CA TRP A 40 10.75 -0.94 -22.95
C TRP A 40 11.44 0.42 -23.21
N ASN A 41 11.16 1.08 -24.34
CA ASN A 41 11.58 2.45 -24.68
C ASN A 41 10.55 3.52 -24.37
N TYR A 42 9.47 3.17 -23.69
CA TYR A 42 8.43 4.12 -23.35
C TYR A 42 9.01 5.38 -22.69
N LYS A 43 8.53 6.53 -23.14
CA LYS A 43 8.91 7.83 -22.57
C LYS A 43 7.67 8.53 -22.04
N GLU A 44 7.83 9.14 -20.87
CA GLU A 44 6.79 9.98 -20.29
C GLU A 44 6.31 11.02 -21.30
N ARG A 45 5.02 11.11 -21.52
CA ARG A 45 4.46 11.97 -22.57
C ARG A 45 4.73 13.47 -22.35
N ALA A 46 4.70 13.89 -21.08
CA ALA A 46 4.86 15.30 -20.73
C ALA A 46 6.29 15.81 -20.96
N THR A 47 7.31 14.99 -20.74
CA THR A 47 8.71 15.40 -20.69
C THR A 47 9.60 14.74 -21.74
N GLY A 48 9.14 13.65 -22.33
CA GLY A 48 9.95 12.80 -23.20
C GLY A 48 11.03 11.99 -22.44
N THR A 49 10.98 11.96 -21.11
CA THR A 49 11.96 11.28 -20.28
C THR A 49 11.62 9.79 -20.18
N LYS A 50 12.61 8.91 -20.38
CA LYS A 50 12.45 7.47 -20.20
C LYS A 50 12.46 7.12 -18.74
N TYR A 51 11.59 6.20 -18.33
CA TYR A 51 11.64 5.61 -16.99
C TYR A 51 12.88 4.73 -16.85
N GLN A 52 13.63 4.92 -15.78
CA GLN A 52 14.90 4.22 -15.57
C GLN A 52 14.71 2.71 -15.42
N TRP A 53 13.61 2.27 -14.80
CA TRP A 53 13.27 0.85 -14.62
C TRP A 53 12.65 0.16 -15.84
N SER A 54 12.32 0.91 -16.88
CA SER A 54 11.89 0.34 -18.18
C SER A 54 13.10 -0.01 -19.02
N ASN A 55 13.56 -1.28 -18.93
CA ASN A 55 14.76 -1.74 -19.61
C ASN A 55 14.56 -3.18 -20.09
N LYS A 56 14.83 -3.43 -21.37
CA LYS A 56 14.64 -4.75 -22.00
C LYS A 56 15.44 -5.89 -21.37
N ASN A 57 16.54 -5.58 -20.69
CA ASN A 57 17.45 -6.57 -20.13
C ASN A 57 17.27 -6.74 -18.61
N PHE A 58 16.50 -5.90 -17.95
CA PHE A 58 16.51 -5.77 -16.51
C PHE A 58 15.21 -6.21 -15.86
N ASN A 59 14.10 -5.71 -16.34
CA ASN A 59 12.76 -6.11 -15.91
C ASN A 59 11.97 -6.57 -17.13
N ALA A 60 11.24 -7.67 -16.99
CA ALA A 60 10.37 -8.11 -18.06
C ALA A 60 9.20 -7.13 -18.23
N ASN A 61 9.03 -6.61 -19.43
CA ASN A 61 7.93 -5.71 -19.76
C ASN A 61 6.74 -6.51 -20.27
N TYR A 62 5.96 -7.06 -19.34
CA TYR A 62 4.75 -7.79 -19.70
C TYR A 62 3.64 -6.80 -20.05
N GLY A 63 2.89 -7.12 -21.10
CA GLY A 63 1.68 -6.38 -21.48
C GLY A 63 0.44 -6.93 -20.77
N GLY A 64 -0.63 -6.17 -20.87
CA GLY A 64 -1.93 -6.57 -20.29
C GLY A 64 -2.15 -6.08 -18.87
N ILE A 65 -3.09 -6.72 -18.20
CA ILE A 65 -3.47 -6.43 -16.81
C ILE A 65 -3.27 -7.73 -16.01
N PRO A 66 -2.09 -7.96 -15.44
CA PRO A 66 -1.78 -9.23 -14.77
C PRO A 66 -2.37 -9.34 -13.37
N LYS A 67 -3.00 -8.30 -12.85
CA LYS A 67 -3.55 -8.21 -11.50
C LYS A 67 -5.03 -7.82 -11.51
N ASN A 68 -5.66 -7.84 -10.33
CA ASN A 68 -7.08 -7.61 -10.18
C ASN A 68 -7.49 -6.19 -10.60
N VAL A 69 -8.68 -6.08 -11.16
CA VAL A 69 -9.38 -4.83 -11.42
C VAL A 69 -10.57 -4.75 -10.47
N TRP A 70 -10.70 -3.63 -9.78
CA TRP A 70 -11.76 -3.39 -8.80
C TRP A 70 -12.64 -2.22 -9.23
N LEU A 71 -13.94 -2.40 -9.11
CA LEU A 71 -14.91 -1.31 -9.17
C LEU A 71 -15.32 -0.94 -7.74
N HIS A 72 -14.95 0.26 -7.32
CA HIS A 72 -15.39 0.81 -6.04
C HIS A 72 -16.67 1.61 -6.25
N VAL A 73 -17.71 1.24 -5.50
CA VAL A 73 -18.98 1.95 -5.49
C VAL A 73 -19.23 2.39 -4.06
N THR A 74 -19.34 3.70 -3.85
CA THR A 74 -19.45 4.31 -2.52
C THR A 74 -20.66 5.22 -2.43
N ASP A 75 -20.99 5.66 -1.21
CA ASP A 75 -21.81 6.85 -0.99
C ASP A 75 -21.06 8.10 -1.48
N ARG A 76 -21.71 9.25 -1.56
CA ARG A 76 -21.08 10.55 -1.85
C ARG A 76 -20.28 11.12 -0.67
N LEU A 77 -20.42 10.54 0.51
CA LEU A 77 -19.55 10.77 1.66
C LEU A 77 -18.81 9.46 1.94
N TYR A 78 -17.53 9.40 1.64
CA TYR A 78 -16.76 8.17 1.62
C TYR A 78 -15.31 8.37 2.07
N GLN A 79 -14.67 7.28 2.45
CA GLN A 79 -13.23 7.19 2.70
C GLN A 79 -12.50 7.00 1.38
N THR A 80 -11.47 7.80 1.14
CA THR A 80 -10.75 7.81 -0.13
C THR A 80 -9.85 6.58 -0.29
N LEU A 81 -9.37 6.34 -1.52
CA LEU A 81 -8.38 5.30 -1.82
C LEU A 81 -6.95 5.84 -1.71
N PRO A 82 -5.95 5.01 -1.34
CA PRO A 82 -4.56 5.43 -1.23
C PRO A 82 -3.86 5.50 -2.61
N LEU A 83 -4.40 6.29 -3.54
CA LEU A 83 -3.96 6.41 -4.94
C LEU A 83 -3.51 7.84 -5.26
N TYR A 84 -2.40 8.25 -4.64
CA TYR A 84 -1.97 9.65 -4.63
C TYR A 84 -1.67 10.20 -6.03
N SER A 85 -0.95 9.50 -6.88
CA SER A 85 -0.61 10.02 -8.22
C SER A 85 -1.82 10.27 -9.10
N ASN A 86 -2.85 9.43 -9.01
CA ASN A 86 -4.04 9.51 -9.86
C ASN A 86 -5.16 10.34 -9.24
N LEU A 87 -5.49 10.09 -7.98
CA LEU A 87 -6.65 10.70 -7.31
C LEU A 87 -6.27 11.80 -6.32
N LYS A 88 -4.98 11.99 -6.04
CA LYS A 88 -4.45 12.91 -5.00
C LYS A 88 -4.96 12.59 -3.60
N THR A 89 -5.26 11.32 -3.33
CA THR A 89 -5.86 10.84 -2.08
C THR A 89 -4.93 9.87 -1.35
N THR A 90 -5.09 9.79 -0.03
CA THR A 90 -4.19 9.04 0.87
C THR A 90 -4.84 7.86 1.57
N GLY A 91 -6.17 7.75 1.52
CA GLY A 91 -6.91 6.63 2.09
C GLY A 91 -6.82 6.51 3.61
N VAL A 92 -6.91 5.27 4.09
CA VAL A 92 -6.83 4.93 5.51
C VAL A 92 -5.39 4.62 5.91
N TYR A 93 -4.98 5.10 7.09
CA TYR A 93 -3.71 4.77 7.71
C TYR A 93 -3.91 4.29 9.14
N VAL A 94 -3.38 3.13 9.47
CA VAL A 94 -3.44 2.51 10.80
C VAL A 94 -2.02 2.26 11.29
N TYR A 95 -1.73 2.68 12.52
CA TYR A 95 -0.42 2.49 13.13
C TYR A 95 -0.52 2.39 14.65
N ALA A 96 0.56 1.98 15.30
CA ALA A 96 0.64 1.87 16.73
C ALA A 96 1.77 2.75 17.30
N GLU A 97 1.48 3.41 18.41
CA GLU A 97 2.45 4.13 19.22
C GLU A 97 2.52 3.57 20.64
N ASP A 98 3.48 3.99 21.43
CA ASP A 98 3.67 3.57 22.83
C ASP A 98 3.64 2.06 23.03
N ILE A 99 4.25 1.33 22.11
CA ILE A 99 4.26 -0.14 22.12
C ILE A 99 5.06 -0.67 23.29
N ARG A 100 4.38 -1.38 24.18
CA ARG A 100 4.92 -2.04 25.38
C ARG A 100 4.85 -3.55 25.17
N VAL A 101 5.89 -4.13 24.60
CA VAL A 101 5.91 -5.52 24.15
C VAL A 101 5.64 -6.51 25.31
N LYS A 102 6.26 -6.32 26.48
CA LYS A 102 6.09 -7.23 27.63
C LYS A 102 4.68 -7.26 28.18
N SER A 103 4.00 -6.13 28.20
CA SER A 103 2.62 -6.01 28.69
C SER A 103 1.57 -6.15 27.59
N GLN A 104 2.00 -6.40 26.35
CA GLN A 104 1.13 -6.59 25.20
C GLN A 104 0.16 -5.42 24.97
N LYS A 105 0.66 -4.17 25.15
CA LYS A 105 -0.15 -2.94 25.04
C LYS A 105 0.42 -1.99 24.02
N ALA A 106 -0.46 -1.25 23.36
CA ALA A 106 -0.09 -0.12 22.50
C ALA A 106 -1.26 0.86 22.39
N VAL A 107 -0.98 2.08 21.95
CA VAL A 107 -2.00 3.01 21.46
C VAL A 107 -2.17 2.78 19.97
N ILE A 108 -3.36 2.34 19.58
CA ILE A 108 -3.71 2.12 18.17
C ILE A 108 -4.35 3.38 17.63
N HIS A 109 -3.80 3.88 16.52
CA HIS A 109 -4.28 5.03 15.76
C HIS A 109 -4.89 4.57 14.45
N ALA A 110 -6.01 5.20 14.07
CA ALA A 110 -6.61 5.07 12.76
C ALA A 110 -6.94 6.45 12.21
N GLU A 111 -6.42 6.76 11.05
CA GLU A 111 -6.66 7.99 10.32
C GLU A 111 -7.34 7.66 9.00
N SER A 112 -8.46 8.32 8.69
CA SER A 112 -9.16 8.14 7.42
C SER A 112 -9.35 9.48 6.73
N GLU A 113 -8.84 9.57 5.51
CA GLU A 113 -9.15 10.68 4.64
C GLU A 113 -10.54 10.45 4.04
N ILE A 114 -11.45 11.40 4.28
CA ILE A 114 -12.83 11.34 3.84
C ILE A 114 -13.17 12.52 2.92
N LYS A 115 -14.05 12.29 1.96
CA LYS A 115 -14.49 13.29 0.99
C LYS A 115 -16.01 13.39 0.98
N ASN A 116 -16.53 14.63 0.95
CA ASN A 116 -17.94 14.92 0.79
C ASN A 116 -18.23 15.46 -0.62
N GLU A 117 -18.90 14.67 -1.44
CA GLU A 117 -19.35 15.06 -2.79
C GLU A 117 -20.83 15.44 -2.83
N TYR A 118 -21.47 15.57 -1.68
CA TYR A 118 -22.78 16.20 -1.60
C TYR A 118 -22.65 17.72 -1.79
N ASN A 119 -23.72 18.35 -2.21
CA ASN A 119 -23.84 19.81 -2.33
C ASN A 119 -24.26 20.51 -1.02
N ARG A 120 -24.14 19.83 0.13
CA ARG A 120 -24.50 20.32 1.47
C ARG A 120 -23.55 19.75 2.51
N ASP A 121 -23.48 20.39 3.65
CA ASP A 121 -22.76 19.91 4.83
C ASP A 121 -23.25 18.53 5.25
N LYS A 122 -22.32 17.68 5.68
CA LYS A 122 -22.61 16.37 6.26
C LYS A 122 -22.02 16.29 7.66
N GLN A 123 -22.90 16.05 8.63
CA GLN A 123 -22.46 15.67 9.96
C GLN A 123 -22.16 14.17 9.95
N VAL A 124 -20.92 13.81 10.27
CA VAL A 124 -20.45 12.43 10.23
C VAL A 124 -19.94 12.00 11.61
N SER A 125 -20.26 10.78 11.99
CA SER A 125 -19.59 10.07 13.09
C SER A 125 -18.61 9.05 12.53
N TYR A 126 -17.39 9.07 13.03
CA TYR A 126 -16.32 8.15 12.65
C TYR A 126 -16.05 7.17 13.77
N GLN A 127 -16.08 5.88 13.45
CA GLN A 127 -15.87 4.79 14.40
C GLN A 127 -14.83 3.83 13.89
N VAL A 128 -14.03 3.26 14.79
CA VAL A 128 -12.98 2.27 14.51
C VAL A 128 -13.24 1.02 15.31
N GLU A 129 -13.16 -0.13 14.65
CA GLU A 129 -13.23 -1.45 15.28
C GLU A 129 -11.95 -2.23 14.96
N LEU A 130 -11.25 -2.66 16.00
CA LEU A 130 -10.11 -3.58 15.90
C LEU A 130 -10.60 -5.01 16.05
N ILE A 131 -10.33 -5.84 15.06
CA ILE A 131 -10.75 -7.23 14.98
C ILE A 131 -9.50 -8.09 14.87
N ASP A 132 -9.40 -9.15 15.67
CA ASP A 132 -8.30 -10.08 15.61
C ASP A 132 -8.39 -11.00 14.38
N ARG A 133 -7.39 -11.86 14.21
CA ARG A 133 -7.34 -12.76 13.07
C ARG A 133 -8.43 -13.83 13.05
N ASP A 134 -9.04 -14.11 14.20
CA ASP A 134 -10.11 -15.10 14.35
C ASP A 134 -11.49 -14.48 14.15
N GLY A 135 -11.55 -13.17 13.88
CA GLY A 135 -12.78 -12.41 13.65
C GLY A 135 -13.43 -11.86 14.91
N THR A 136 -12.78 -11.99 16.07
CA THR A 136 -13.30 -11.44 17.32
C THR A 136 -12.99 -9.96 17.44
N SER A 137 -14.02 -9.17 17.81
CA SER A 137 -13.84 -7.74 18.10
C SER A 137 -13.02 -7.55 19.37
N VAL A 138 -11.83 -6.97 19.23
CA VAL A 138 -10.91 -6.68 20.32
C VAL A 138 -11.32 -5.38 21.02
N LYS A 139 -11.61 -4.36 20.23
CA LYS A 139 -11.99 -3.03 20.73
C LYS A 139 -12.69 -2.20 19.68
N THR A 140 -13.74 -1.48 20.11
CA THR A 140 -14.35 -0.39 19.35
C THR A 140 -14.02 0.93 20.01
N PHE A 141 -13.66 1.95 19.22
CA PHE A 141 -13.30 3.28 19.71
C PHE A 141 -13.51 4.35 18.62
N GLY A 142 -13.31 5.60 18.98
CA GLY A 142 -13.46 6.74 18.08
C GLY A 142 -14.70 7.56 18.44
N GLU A 143 -15.81 7.31 17.78
CA GLU A 143 -17.05 8.13 17.89
C GLU A 143 -16.79 9.63 17.67
N ILE A 144 -15.85 9.93 16.75
CA ILE A 144 -15.46 11.31 16.43
C ILE A 144 -16.55 11.94 15.57
N GLN A 145 -17.04 13.09 16.03
CA GLN A 145 -18.04 13.88 15.30
C GLN A 145 -17.36 15.00 14.50
N ALA A 146 -17.75 15.15 13.26
CA ALA A 146 -17.24 16.22 12.39
C ALA A 146 -18.32 16.70 11.41
N VAL A 147 -18.16 17.93 10.94
CA VAL A 147 -18.94 18.46 9.82
C VAL A 147 -18.00 18.57 8.62
N VAL A 148 -18.39 17.96 7.50
CA VAL A 148 -17.64 18.01 6.24
C VAL A 148 -18.43 18.83 5.23
N LYS A 149 -17.85 19.92 4.77
CA LYS A 149 -18.49 20.84 3.82
C LYS A 149 -18.56 20.25 2.39
N PRO A 150 -19.41 20.80 1.52
CA PRO A 150 -19.45 20.40 0.11
C PRO A 150 -18.10 20.48 -0.56
N GLY A 151 -17.69 19.38 -1.22
CA GLY A 151 -16.42 19.26 -1.93
C GLY A 151 -15.17 19.15 -1.04
N GLU A 152 -15.35 19.22 0.28
CA GLU A 152 -14.23 19.18 1.23
C GLU A 152 -13.68 17.76 1.39
N THR A 153 -12.35 17.69 1.55
CA THR A 153 -11.62 16.49 1.95
C THR A 153 -10.93 16.76 3.27
N ILE A 154 -11.20 15.95 4.30
CA ILE A 154 -10.61 16.08 5.63
C ILE A 154 -10.06 14.73 6.10
N THR A 155 -9.18 14.74 7.10
CA THR A 155 -8.71 13.51 7.76
C THR A 155 -9.31 13.43 9.16
N LEU A 156 -10.09 12.38 9.43
CA LEU A 156 -10.55 12.04 10.76
C LEU A 156 -9.56 11.09 11.44
N LYS A 157 -9.34 11.29 12.75
CA LYS A 157 -8.36 10.55 13.53
C LYS A 157 -8.98 10.04 14.80
N ALA A 158 -8.75 8.76 15.10
CA ALA A 158 -9.14 8.14 16.35
C ALA A 158 -7.96 7.37 16.92
N ALA A 159 -7.86 7.31 18.24
CA ALA A 159 -6.83 6.55 18.93
C ALA A 159 -7.35 5.94 20.23
N SER A 160 -6.84 4.77 20.60
CA SER A 160 -7.15 4.13 21.86
C SER A 160 -6.02 3.21 22.33
N GLU A 161 -5.78 3.16 23.65
CA GLU A 161 -4.93 2.11 24.21
C GLU A 161 -5.67 0.77 24.12
N VAL A 162 -4.93 -0.26 23.68
CA VAL A 162 -5.43 -1.64 23.52
C VAL A 162 -4.48 -2.58 24.24
N ASP A 163 -5.08 -3.51 24.97
CA ASP A 163 -4.38 -4.55 25.72
C ASP A 163 -4.42 -5.89 24.98
N ASN A 164 -3.59 -6.85 25.43
CA ASN A 164 -3.53 -8.21 24.92
C ASN A 164 -3.23 -8.30 23.43
N LEU A 165 -2.43 -7.38 22.92
CA LEU A 165 -2.04 -7.35 21.53
C LEU A 165 -0.98 -8.40 21.19
N HIS A 166 -1.15 -9.03 20.04
CA HIS A 166 -0.14 -9.84 19.39
C HIS A 166 0.66 -8.96 18.41
N PHE A 167 1.98 -8.91 18.58
CA PHE A 167 2.83 -8.10 17.73
C PHE A 167 3.39 -8.92 16.57
N TRP A 168 3.22 -8.36 15.37
CA TRP A 168 3.79 -8.94 14.15
C TRP A 168 5.32 -9.07 14.28
N SER A 169 5.86 -10.21 13.86
CA SER A 169 7.31 -10.48 13.93
C SER A 169 7.75 -11.44 12.83
N TRP A 170 9.04 -11.61 12.67
CA TRP A 170 9.58 -12.66 11.81
C TRP A 170 9.08 -14.04 12.24
N GLY A 171 8.61 -14.82 11.25
CA GLY A 171 8.01 -16.12 11.47
C GLY A 171 6.68 -16.10 12.23
N TYR A 172 6.16 -14.89 12.52
CA TYR A 172 4.89 -14.70 13.22
C TYR A 172 4.09 -13.57 12.57
N GLY A 173 3.44 -13.90 11.46
CA GLY A 173 2.63 -12.99 10.66
C GLY A 173 1.25 -12.73 11.28
N TYR A 174 1.18 -12.22 12.52
CA TYR A 174 -0.09 -11.94 13.15
C TYR A 174 -0.69 -10.63 12.62
N LEU A 175 -1.88 -10.72 12.04
CA LEU A 175 -2.56 -9.59 11.42
C LEU A 175 -3.93 -9.36 12.05
N TYR A 176 -4.27 -8.10 12.20
CA TYR A 176 -5.59 -7.61 12.57
C TYR A 176 -6.33 -7.08 11.35
N THR A 177 -7.64 -7.01 11.45
CA THR A 177 -8.48 -6.21 10.56
C THR A 177 -8.97 -4.99 11.34
N VAL A 178 -8.67 -3.81 10.84
CA VAL A 178 -9.18 -2.55 11.40
C VAL A 178 -10.27 -2.04 10.47
N LYS A 179 -11.51 -2.02 10.97
CA LYS A 179 -12.65 -1.45 10.25
C LYS A 179 -12.82 0.01 10.67
N THR A 180 -12.82 0.88 9.69
CA THR A 180 -13.16 2.29 9.87
C THR A 180 -14.49 2.56 9.22
N SER A 181 -15.45 3.11 9.96
CA SER A 181 -16.84 3.28 9.52
C SER A 181 -17.28 4.73 9.61
N LEU A 182 -18.01 5.20 8.60
CA LEU A 182 -18.66 6.50 8.58
C LEU A 182 -20.16 6.33 8.80
N TRP A 183 -20.72 7.11 9.71
CA TRP A 183 -22.14 7.10 10.06
C TRP A 183 -22.74 8.49 9.89
N VAL A 184 -23.91 8.55 9.27
CA VAL A 184 -24.72 9.77 9.11
C VAL A 184 -26.14 9.45 9.55
N ASP A 185 -26.69 10.24 10.46
CA ASP A 185 -28.04 10.07 10.99
C ASP A 185 -28.33 8.63 11.49
N GLY A 186 -27.35 8.01 12.16
CA GLY A 186 -27.43 6.65 12.69
C GLY A 186 -27.31 5.54 11.64
N ARG A 187 -27.11 5.87 10.37
CA ARG A 187 -26.91 4.92 9.28
C ARG A 187 -25.43 4.86 8.88
N LYS A 188 -24.87 3.67 8.78
CA LYS A 188 -23.54 3.47 8.21
C LYS A 188 -23.58 3.73 6.70
N VAL A 189 -22.77 4.70 6.24
CA VAL A 189 -22.70 5.13 4.83
C VAL A 189 -21.46 4.60 4.13
N ASP A 190 -20.39 4.33 4.89
CA ASP A 190 -19.16 3.75 4.32
C ASP A 190 -18.40 2.93 5.37
N GLU A 191 -17.67 1.93 4.91
CA GLU A 191 -16.79 1.10 5.74
C GLU A 191 -15.57 0.65 4.94
N VAL A 192 -14.38 0.83 5.51
CA VAL A 192 -13.13 0.32 4.96
C VAL A 192 -12.50 -0.67 5.95
N ALA A 193 -12.15 -1.84 5.46
CA ALA A 193 -11.43 -2.87 6.21
C ALA A 193 -9.96 -2.85 5.84
N THR A 194 -9.10 -2.44 6.76
CA THR A 194 -7.65 -2.39 6.58
C THR A 194 -6.99 -3.55 7.31
N ARG A 195 -6.31 -4.41 6.58
CA ARG A 195 -5.51 -5.48 7.17
C ARG A 195 -4.13 -4.97 7.52
N THR A 196 -3.71 -5.13 8.77
CA THR A 196 -2.43 -4.62 9.27
C THR A 196 -1.92 -5.45 10.44
N GLY A 197 -0.68 -5.21 10.86
CA GLY A 197 -0.08 -5.76 12.07
C GLY A 197 0.73 -4.69 12.78
N PHE A 198 0.90 -4.85 14.08
CA PHE A 198 1.60 -3.89 14.91
C PHE A 198 2.96 -4.45 15.33
N ARG A 199 3.99 -3.64 15.25
CA ARG A 199 5.36 -4.00 15.64
C ARG A 199 6.11 -2.79 16.15
N LYS A 200 7.08 -3.03 17.03
CA LYS A 200 8.03 -2.02 17.51
C LYS A 200 9.36 -2.20 16.81
N THR A 201 9.87 -1.14 16.20
CA THR A 201 11.14 -1.15 15.50
C THR A 201 12.05 -0.07 16.06
N ARG A 202 13.32 -0.37 16.28
CA ARG A 202 14.31 0.58 16.70
C ARG A 202 15.64 0.32 16.00
N PHE A 203 16.28 1.39 15.56
CA PHE A 203 17.62 1.39 14.99
C PHE A 203 18.56 2.14 15.91
N GLY A 204 19.74 1.64 16.14
CA GLY A 204 20.75 2.34 16.96
C GLY A 204 21.88 1.45 17.40
N LYS A 205 23.02 2.04 17.74
CA LYS A 205 24.24 1.34 18.17
C LYS A 205 24.67 0.20 17.20
N GLY A 206 24.49 0.41 15.90
CA GLY A 206 24.79 -0.59 14.88
C GLY A 206 23.88 -1.82 14.87
N MET A 207 22.75 -1.79 15.57
CA MET A 207 21.82 -2.91 15.68
C MET A 207 20.40 -2.51 15.28
N ILE A 208 19.61 -3.53 14.91
CA ILE A 208 18.17 -3.42 14.64
C ILE A 208 17.44 -4.20 15.70
N TRP A 209 16.38 -3.63 16.26
CA TRP A 209 15.49 -4.31 17.19
C TRP A 209 14.10 -4.41 16.58
N LEU A 210 13.55 -5.61 16.67
CA LEU A 210 12.16 -5.91 16.39
C LEU A 210 11.50 -6.41 17.68
N ASN A 211 10.47 -5.74 18.14
CA ASN A 211 9.77 -6.05 19.39
C ASN A 211 10.72 -6.26 20.59
N ASP A 212 11.63 -5.29 20.78
CA ASP A 212 12.66 -5.24 21.83
C ASP A 212 13.74 -6.36 21.79
N ARG A 213 13.78 -7.16 20.71
CA ARG A 213 14.83 -8.16 20.46
C ARG A 213 15.73 -7.72 19.31
N VAL A 214 17.03 -7.92 19.46
CA VAL A 214 17.99 -7.69 18.38
C VAL A 214 17.75 -8.71 17.28
N ILE A 215 17.68 -8.26 16.04
CA ILE A 215 17.57 -9.09 14.86
C ILE A 215 18.72 -8.77 13.89
N GLN A 216 19.40 -9.80 13.41
CA GLN A 216 20.36 -9.69 12.32
C GLN A 216 19.67 -10.05 11.01
N MET A 217 19.82 -9.19 10.00
CA MET A 217 19.20 -9.41 8.71
C MET A 217 19.95 -10.50 7.95
N LYS A 218 19.23 -11.58 7.61
CA LYS A 218 19.67 -12.71 6.79
C LYS A 218 18.67 -12.84 5.67
N GLY A 219 19.02 -12.40 4.47
CA GLY A 219 18.03 -12.23 3.43
C GLY A 219 18.45 -12.68 2.06
N PHE A 220 17.47 -12.68 1.19
CA PHE A 220 17.60 -12.90 -0.24
C PHE A 220 17.19 -11.66 -0.99
N ALA A 221 17.81 -11.44 -2.14
CA ALA A 221 17.29 -10.54 -3.14
C ALA A 221 16.38 -11.33 -4.08
N GLN A 222 15.21 -10.76 -4.39
CA GLN A 222 14.22 -11.38 -5.27
C GLN A 222 13.67 -10.35 -6.24
N ARG A 223 13.49 -10.76 -7.50
CA ARG A 223 12.81 -9.88 -8.46
C ARG A 223 11.30 -9.92 -8.25
N THR A 224 10.69 -8.76 -8.36
CA THR A 224 9.22 -8.62 -8.30
C THR A 224 8.54 -9.23 -9.50
N SER A 225 9.28 -9.37 -10.60
CA SER A 225 8.85 -10.03 -11.81
C SER A 225 9.17 -11.53 -11.81
N ASN A 226 9.05 -12.19 -10.67
CA ASN A 226 9.22 -13.64 -10.60
C ASN A 226 8.34 -14.34 -11.62
N GLU A 227 9.00 -15.01 -12.53
CA GLU A 227 8.35 -15.73 -13.60
C GLU A 227 8.18 -17.20 -13.20
N TRP A 228 6.96 -17.60 -12.99
CA TRP A 228 6.63 -18.99 -12.79
C TRP A 228 6.19 -19.62 -14.11
N PRO A 229 6.67 -20.81 -14.45
CA PRO A 229 6.21 -21.50 -15.65
C PRO A 229 4.70 -21.59 -15.72
N GLY A 230 4.12 -21.19 -16.86
CA GLY A 230 2.68 -21.22 -17.11
C GLY A 230 1.87 -20.03 -16.58
N VAL A 231 2.38 -19.24 -15.64
CA VAL A 231 1.66 -18.08 -15.07
C VAL A 231 2.39 -16.74 -15.24
N GLY A 232 3.68 -16.76 -15.54
CA GLY A 232 4.49 -15.54 -15.68
C GLY A 232 4.37 -14.63 -14.46
N MET A 233 4.01 -13.37 -14.68
CA MET A 233 3.78 -12.38 -13.62
C MET A 233 2.41 -12.46 -12.96
N SER A 234 1.49 -13.26 -13.48
CA SER A 234 0.15 -13.42 -12.89
C SER A 234 0.16 -14.39 -11.71
N VAL A 235 1.17 -14.25 -10.84
CA VAL A 235 1.36 -15.11 -9.67
C VAL A 235 0.17 -14.98 -8.72
N PRO A 236 -0.53 -16.06 -8.38
CA PRO A 236 -1.61 -16.01 -7.41
C PRO A 236 -1.08 -15.89 -5.98
N ALA A 237 -1.91 -15.41 -5.06
CA ALA A 237 -1.50 -15.15 -3.68
C ALA A 237 -0.90 -16.36 -2.96
N TRP A 238 -1.47 -17.56 -3.18
CA TRP A 238 -0.97 -18.80 -2.55
C TRP A 238 0.44 -19.17 -3.02
N LEU A 239 0.80 -18.82 -4.26
CA LEU A 239 2.13 -19.11 -4.81
C LEU A 239 3.17 -18.13 -4.25
N SER A 240 2.78 -16.86 -4.03
CA SER A 240 3.61 -15.89 -3.29
C SER A 240 3.83 -16.36 -1.86
N ASP A 241 2.78 -16.84 -1.18
CA ASP A 241 2.87 -17.38 0.19
C ASP A 241 3.82 -18.58 0.25
N TYR A 242 3.71 -19.50 -0.70
CA TYR A 242 4.61 -20.65 -0.80
C TYR A 242 6.07 -20.22 -0.98
N SER A 243 6.34 -19.34 -1.94
CA SER A 243 7.69 -18.84 -2.21
C SER A 243 8.31 -18.12 -1.00
N ASN A 244 7.56 -17.22 -0.37
CA ASN A 244 8.04 -16.46 0.78
C ASN A 244 8.17 -17.35 2.04
N HIS A 245 7.30 -18.36 2.18
CA HIS A 245 7.39 -19.32 3.29
C HIS A 245 8.67 -20.16 3.22
N LEU A 246 9.08 -20.58 2.03
CA LEU A 246 10.35 -21.29 1.85
C LEU A 246 11.57 -20.47 2.35
N MET A 247 11.53 -19.13 2.23
CA MET A 247 12.58 -18.29 2.79
C MET A 247 12.57 -18.33 4.31
N VAL A 248 11.39 -18.29 4.93
CA VAL A 248 11.24 -18.38 6.40
C VAL A 248 11.70 -19.75 6.90
N GLU A 249 11.33 -20.85 6.24
CA GLU A 249 11.80 -22.21 6.55
C GLU A 249 13.32 -22.34 6.42
N GLY A 250 13.91 -21.65 5.43
CA GLY A 250 15.36 -21.56 5.25
C GLY A 250 16.05 -20.64 6.27
N ASN A 251 15.34 -20.17 7.31
CA ASN A 251 15.84 -19.22 8.33
C ASN A 251 16.26 -17.84 7.78
N ALA A 252 15.78 -17.46 6.60
CA ALA A 252 15.87 -16.07 6.16
C ALA A 252 14.78 -15.23 6.86
N ASN A 253 15.12 -13.99 7.16
CA ASN A 253 14.19 -13.05 7.79
C ASN A 253 13.97 -11.78 6.98
N LEU A 254 14.61 -11.66 5.82
CA LEU A 254 14.51 -10.49 4.94
C LEU A 254 14.42 -10.91 3.48
N VAL A 255 13.50 -10.32 2.74
CA VAL A 255 13.55 -10.26 1.28
C VAL A 255 13.78 -8.82 0.84
N ARG A 256 14.74 -8.60 -0.05
CA ARG A 256 14.95 -7.34 -0.75
C ARG A 256 14.43 -7.46 -2.17
N TRP A 257 13.42 -6.69 -2.49
CA TRP A 257 12.85 -6.67 -3.83
C TRP A 257 13.74 -5.86 -4.78
N MET A 258 13.94 -6.36 -5.99
CA MET A 258 14.79 -5.73 -7.01
C MET A 258 14.04 -5.67 -8.35
N HIS A 259 14.09 -4.61 -9.11
CA HIS A 259 14.52 -3.24 -8.77
C HIS A 259 13.36 -2.32 -9.08
N VAL A 260 12.16 -2.77 -8.75
CA VAL A 260 10.91 -2.02 -8.80
C VAL A 260 10.07 -2.36 -7.58
N THR A 261 9.07 -1.54 -7.31
CA THR A 261 8.10 -1.79 -6.23
C THR A 261 7.44 -3.17 -6.41
N PRO A 262 7.44 -4.02 -5.38
CA PRO A 262 6.80 -5.34 -5.46
C PRO A 262 5.28 -5.25 -5.62
N TRP A 263 4.70 -6.28 -6.20
CA TRP A 263 3.26 -6.41 -6.31
C TRP A 263 2.59 -6.47 -4.94
N LYS A 264 1.40 -5.89 -4.82
CA LYS A 264 0.65 -5.86 -3.55
C LYS A 264 0.49 -7.24 -2.93
N GLN A 265 0.23 -8.27 -3.72
CA GLN A 265 0.10 -9.64 -3.23
C GLN A 265 1.39 -10.21 -2.64
N ASP A 266 2.57 -9.82 -3.16
CA ASP A 266 3.86 -10.26 -2.62
C ASP A 266 4.14 -9.56 -1.29
N ILE A 267 3.79 -8.29 -1.18
CA ILE A 267 3.86 -7.52 0.07
C ILE A 267 2.94 -8.15 1.12
N GLU A 268 1.68 -8.40 0.78
CA GLU A 268 0.72 -9.03 1.69
C GLU A 268 1.09 -10.47 2.05
N SER A 269 1.75 -11.19 1.15
CA SER A 269 2.32 -12.50 1.45
C SER A 269 3.38 -12.41 2.54
N CYS A 270 4.32 -11.46 2.45
CA CYS A 270 5.31 -11.21 3.49
C CYS A 270 4.66 -10.88 4.83
N ASP A 271 3.54 -10.14 4.83
CA ASP A 271 2.78 -9.88 6.05
C ASP A 271 2.25 -11.17 6.70
N ARG A 272 1.67 -12.07 5.87
CA ARG A 272 1.08 -13.34 6.35
C ARG A 272 2.10 -14.33 6.86
N VAL A 273 3.22 -14.48 6.15
CA VAL A 273 4.26 -15.46 6.52
C VAL A 273 5.22 -14.94 7.58
N GLY A 274 5.20 -13.64 7.86
CA GLY A 274 6.13 -13.03 8.81
C GLY A 274 7.53 -12.85 8.23
N LEU A 275 7.67 -12.42 6.97
CA LEU A 275 8.93 -12.14 6.32
C LEU A 275 9.15 -10.63 6.21
N ILE A 276 10.22 -10.11 6.81
CA ILE A 276 10.59 -8.70 6.68
C ILE A 276 10.94 -8.40 5.23
N GLN A 277 10.59 -7.21 4.76
CA GLN A 277 10.93 -6.81 3.40
C GLN A 277 11.55 -5.40 3.33
N ALA A 278 12.46 -5.25 2.37
CA ALA A 278 12.94 -3.99 1.86
C ALA A 278 12.23 -3.71 0.53
N MET A 279 11.37 -2.69 0.54
CA MET A 279 10.62 -2.26 -0.63
C MET A 279 11.41 -1.19 -1.38
N GLN A 280 11.65 -1.42 -2.65
CA GLN A 280 12.41 -0.54 -3.51
C GLN A 280 11.49 0.31 -4.40
N ALA A 281 11.91 1.56 -4.67
CA ALA A 281 11.45 2.30 -5.83
C ALA A 281 12.09 1.75 -7.12
N GLY A 282 11.61 2.21 -8.28
CA GLY A 282 12.17 1.75 -9.54
C GLY A 282 13.57 2.31 -9.83
N ASP A 283 14.52 1.48 -10.23
CA ASP A 283 15.83 1.91 -10.73
C ASP A 283 16.40 0.98 -11.82
N ALA A 284 17.58 1.31 -12.32
CA ALA A 284 18.34 0.52 -13.26
C ALA A 284 19.81 0.35 -12.80
N GLU A 285 20.00 0.10 -11.51
CA GLU A 285 21.30 -0.13 -10.86
C GLU A 285 22.28 1.05 -10.96
N LYS A 286 21.76 2.27 -10.99
CA LYS A 286 22.58 3.48 -10.97
C LYS A 286 21.79 4.68 -10.51
N ASP A 287 22.52 5.70 -10.05
CA ASP A 287 21.89 6.98 -9.75
C ASP A 287 21.34 7.67 -11.00
N CYS A 288 20.49 8.65 -10.81
CA CYS A 288 19.88 9.44 -11.88
C CYS A 288 19.62 10.86 -11.37
N GLU A 289 19.42 11.77 -12.31
CA GLU A 289 19.22 13.20 -12.03
C GLU A 289 17.96 13.73 -12.70
N GLY A 290 17.59 14.95 -12.33
CA GLY A 290 16.48 15.67 -12.95
C GLY A 290 15.18 14.87 -12.95
N ARG A 291 14.47 14.84 -14.09
CA ARG A 291 13.15 14.21 -14.17
C ARG A 291 13.16 12.71 -13.81
N GLN A 292 14.22 11.99 -14.09
CA GLN A 292 14.32 10.55 -13.68
C GLN A 292 14.37 10.40 -12.16
N TRP A 293 15.05 11.28 -11.44
CA TRP A 293 15.03 11.27 -9.98
C TRP A 293 13.64 11.64 -9.43
N GLU A 294 12.99 12.63 -10.02
CA GLU A 294 11.61 12.98 -9.68
C GLU A 294 10.64 11.81 -9.89
N GLN A 295 10.72 11.11 -11.02
CA GLN A 295 9.92 9.91 -11.29
C GLN A 295 10.15 8.84 -10.21
N ARG A 296 11.39 8.63 -9.77
CA ARG A 296 11.73 7.68 -8.69
C ARG A 296 11.12 8.11 -7.35
N THR A 297 11.23 9.37 -6.98
CA THR A 297 10.65 9.90 -5.73
C THR A 297 9.13 9.88 -5.74
N GLU A 298 8.50 10.18 -6.87
CA GLU A 298 7.05 10.06 -7.06
C GLU A 298 6.59 8.62 -6.90
N LEU A 299 7.30 7.67 -7.49
CA LEU A 299 6.99 6.25 -7.36
C LEU A 299 7.15 5.77 -5.91
N MET A 300 8.22 6.19 -5.20
CA MET A 300 8.43 5.85 -3.80
C MET A 300 7.32 6.42 -2.92
N ARG A 301 6.92 7.68 -3.13
CA ARG A 301 5.80 8.30 -2.40
C ARG A 301 4.51 7.50 -2.58
N ASP A 302 4.19 7.14 -3.81
CA ASP A 302 2.99 6.36 -4.12
C ASP A 302 3.06 4.97 -3.48
N ALA A 303 4.22 4.33 -3.54
CA ALA A 303 4.45 3.03 -2.93
C ALA A 303 4.31 3.08 -1.39
N ILE A 304 4.81 4.13 -0.74
CA ILE A 304 4.66 4.34 0.71
C ILE A 304 3.18 4.53 1.06
N ILE A 305 2.48 5.44 0.40
CA ILE A 305 1.07 5.74 0.70
C ILE A 305 0.21 4.48 0.49
N TYR A 306 0.44 3.75 -0.60
CA TYR A 306 -0.33 2.55 -0.93
C TYR A 306 -0.07 1.37 0.03
N ASN A 307 1.15 1.26 0.57
CA ASN A 307 1.58 0.10 1.34
C ASN A 307 1.87 0.40 2.82
N ARG A 308 1.66 1.60 3.33
CA ARG A 308 2.00 2.00 4.71
C ARG A 308 1.32 1.18 5.81
N ASN A 309 0.25 0.45 5.49
CA ASN A 309 -0.44 -0.44 6.42
C ASN A 309 0.13 -1.86 6.47
N ASN A 310 1.17 -2.17 5.69
CA ASN A 310 1.78 -3.50 5.64
C ASN A 310 2.93 -3.62 6.67
N PRO A 311 2.80 -4.43 7.71
CA PRO A 311 3.78 -4.48 8.81
C PRO A 311 5.11 -5.09 8.43
N SER A 312 5.17 -5.88 7.37
CA SER A 312 6.42 -6.53 6.91
C SER A 312 7.42 -5.55 6.29
N ILE A 313 6.98 -4.40 5.78
CA ILE A 313 7.88 -3.39 5.22
C ILE A 313 8.65 -2.71 6.34
N LEU A 314 9.92 -3.06 6.50
CA LEU A 314 10.80 -2.47 7.49
C LEU A 314 11.73 -1.41 6.89
N PHE A 315 12.05 -1.55 5.62
CA PHE A 315 12.96 -0.68 4.89
C PHE A 315 12.31 -0.15 3.62
N TYR A 316 12.52 1.13 3.37
CA TYR A 316 12.26 1.76 2.08
C TYR A 316 13.61 2.04 1.43
N ASP A 317 13.86 1.43 0.28
CA ASP A 317 15.15 1.41 -0.40
C ASP A 317 15.13 2.40 -1.58
N CYS A 318 15.95 3.43 -1.50
CA CYS A 318 15.99 4.51 -2.49
C CYS A 318 16.60 4.12 -3.83
N GLY A 319 17.27 2.99 -3.91
CA GLY A 319 17.91 2.49 -5.12
C GLY A 319 18.95 1.41 -4.84
N ASN A 320 19.63 0.92 -5.87
CA ASN A 320 20.58 -0.18 -5.74
C ASN A 320 22.04 0.32 -5.70
N GLU A 321 22.61 0.74 -6.80
CA GLU A 321 24.02 1.08 -6.89
C GLU A 321 24.24 2.58 -7.12
N SER A 322 25.40 3.06 -6.65
CA SER A 322 25.91 4.42 -6.96
C SER A 322 25.00 5.57 -6.56
N ILE A 323 24.07 5.35 -5.62
CA ILE A 323 23.19 6.44 -5.14
C ILE A 323 24.05 7.50 -4.45
N SER A 324 23.95 8.74 -4.91
CA SER A 324 24.69 9.86 -4.35
C SER A 324 24.28 10.15 -2.90
N ARG A 325 25.19 10.76 -2.15
CA ARG A 325 24.90 11.18 -0.78
C ARG A 325 23.75 12.18 -0.74
N GLU A 326 23.66 13.06 -1.73
CA GLU A 326 22.61 14.09 -1.85
C GLU A 326 21.22 13.46 -1.97
N HIS A 327 21.11 12.36 -2.68
CA HIS A 327 19.86 11.62 -2.82
C HIS A 327 19.52 10.72 -1.63
N MET A 328 20.47 10.47 -0.72
CA MET A 328 20.25 9.66 0.49
C MET A 328 19.90 10.49 1.73
N ILE A 329 20.07 11.81 1.69
CA ILE A 329 19.77 12.77 2.76
C ILE A 329 18.45 13.49 2.47
#